data_eae399a7e3116b869a4f05e8c167c682
#
_entry.id   eae399a7e3116b869a4f05e8c167c682
#
_cell.length_a   1.000
_cell.length_b   1.000
_cell.length_c   1.000
_cell.angle_alpha   90.00
_cell.angle_beta   90.00
_cell.angle_gamma   90.00
#
_symmetry.space_group_name_H-M   'P 1'
#
loop_
_entity.id
_entity.type
_entity.pdbx_description
1 polymer ?
#
loop_
_entity_poly.entity_id
_entity_poly.type
_entity_poly.pdbx_seq_one_letter_code
_entity_poly.pdbx_strand_id
1 'polypeptide(L)'
;MKQFNLEEYLKNPSKKVVTRMGRKVRIICTDREDSIYPIIALIKDDKRESEILVTYTKDGIPAEYNEAYYTLFFALEKKSAWINLYKMNSIISPGPRVYDTKEEAESAAGDKSYYISTIKIEWEE
;
A
#
# COMPACT_ATOMS: atom_id res chain seq x y z
N MET A 1 -7.19 2.83 -2.75
CA MET A 1 -6.59 1.58 -3.29
C MET A 1 -6.46 1.71 -4.80
N LYS A 2 -5.43 1.12 -5.35
CA LYS A 2 -5.18 1.14 -6.80
C LYS A 2 -5.65 -0.17 -7.42
N GLN A 3 -6.33 -0.11 -8.56
CA GLN A 3 -6.80 -1.31 -9.25
C GLN A 3 -5.62 -2.21 -9.63
N PHE A 4 -5.81 -3.53 -9.50
CA PHE A 4 -4.80 -4.54 -9.82
C PHE A 4 -4.46 -4.52 -11.31
N ASN A 5 -3.18 -4.73 -11.61
CA ASN A 5 -2.67 -4.92 -12.97
C ASN A 5 -1.58 -5.99 -12.93
N LEU A 6 -1.70 -7.01 -13.78
CA LEU A 6 -0.79 -8.14 -13.77
C LEU A 6 0.66 -7.74 -14.07
N GLU A 7 0.88 -6.84 -15.02
CA GLU A 7 2.24 -6.40 -15.36
C GLU A 7 2.93 -5.73 -14.17
N GLU A 8 2.19 -4.87 -13.47
CA GLU A 8 2.70 -4.19 -12.27
C GLU A 8 2.98 -5.19 -11.15
N TYR A 9 2.11 -6.16 -10.95
CA TYR A 9 2.30 -7.22 -9.97
C TYR A 9 3.56 -8.05 -10.28
N LEU A 10 3.77 -8.42 -11.54
CA LEU A 10 4.95 -9.21 -11.94
C LEU A 10 6.26 -8.46 -11.76
N LYS A 11 6.23 -7.14 -11.89
CA LYS A 11 7.41 -6.28 -11.64
C LYS A 11 7.73 -6.17 -10.16
N ASN A 12 6.73 -6.27 -9.30
CA ASN A 12 6.91 -6.19 -7.85
C ASN A 12 5.92 -7.12 -7.14
N PRO A 13 6.20 -8.45 -7.11
CA PRO A 13 5.29 -9.43 -6.52
C PRO A 13 5.17 -9.35 -5.00
N SER A 14 5.97 -8.51 -4.35
CA SER A 14 5.84 -8.26 -2.91
C SER A 14 4.71 -7.29 -2.57
N LYS A 15 4.13 -6.61 -3.54
CA LYS A 15 2.96 -5.75 -3.31
C LYS A 15 1.80 -6.56 -2.76
N LYS A 16 1.19 -6.04 -1.70
CA LYS A 16 0.05 -6.68 -1.08
C LYS A 16 -1.19 -6.51 -1.95
N VAL A 17 -1.86 -7.63 -2.26
CA VAL A 17 -3.10 -7.64 -3.04
C VAL A 17 -4.27 -7.93 -2.09
N VAL A 18 -5.35 -7.21 -2.27
CA VAL A 18 -6.59 -7.38 -1.49
C VAL A 18 -7.79 -7.33 -2.43
N THR A 19 -8.95 -7.81 -1.95
CA THR A 19 -10.20 -7.59 -2.65
C THR A 19 -10.72 -6.17 -2.38
N ARG A 20 -11.74 -5.76 -3.12
CA ARG A 20 -12.42 -4.48 -2.90
C ARG A 20 -12.87 -4.30 -1.44
N MET A 21 -13.25 -5.39 -0.79
CA MET A 21 -13.69 -5.38 0.61
C MET A 21 -12.53 -5.53 1.60
N GLY A 22 -11.29 -5.50 1.13
CA GLY A 22 -10.11 -5.59 1.99
C GLY A 22 -9.73 -7.00 2.41
N ARG A 23 -10.32 -8.04 1.82
CA ARG A 23 -10.00 -9.43 2.16
C ARG A 23 -8.62 -9.82 1.66
N LYS A 24 -7.95 -10.65 2.43
CA LYS A 24 -6.61 -11.13 2.09
C LYS A 24 -6.63 -12.04 0.86
N VAL A 25 -5.70 -11.80 -0.06
CA VAL A 25 -5.57 -12.54 -1.32
C VAL A 25 -4.19 -13.21 -1.38
N ARG A 26 -4.17 -14.47 -1.78
CA ARG A 26 -2.94 -15.19 -2.13
C ARG A 26 -2.99 -15.53 -3.60
N ILE A 27 -2.10 -14.97 -4.41
CA ILE A 27 -2.01 -15.29 -5.83
C ILE A 27 -1.19 -16.57 -5.97
N ILE A 28 -1.79 -17.59 -6.56
CA ILE A 28 -1.20 -18.93 -6.71
C ILE A 28 -0.54 -19.10 -8.08
N CYS A 29 -1.17 -18.55 -9.12
CA CYS A 29 -0.72 -18.70 -10.50
C CYS A 29 -1.06 -17.45 -11.29
N THR A 30 -0.15 -17.03 -12.17
CA THR A 30 -0.35 -15.85 -13.03
C THR A 30 -0.29 -16.17 -14.51
N ASP A 31 0.04 -17.40 -14.86
CA ASP A 31 0.27 -17.86 -16.23
C ASP A 31 -0.55 -19.09 -16.60
N ARG A 32 -1.72 -19.25 -16.02
CA ARG A 32 -2.65 -20.32 -16.39
C ARG A 32 -2.98 -20.22 -17.89
N GLU A 33 -2.99 -21.34 -18.57
CA GLU A 33 -3.36 -21.41 -20.00
C GLU A 33 -4.85 -21.17 -20.20
N ASP A 34 -5.26 -19.91 -20.11
CA ASP A 34 -6.61 -19.46 -20.35
C ASP A 34 -6.51 -18.06 -20.96
N SER A 35 -7.20 -17.83 -22.06
CA SER A 35 -7.11 -16.59 -22.82
C SER A 35 -7.70 -15.37 -22.09
N ILE A 36 -8.61 -15.61 -21.13
CA ILE A 36 -9.34 -14.54 -20.43
C ILE A 36 -8.96 -14.48 -18.95
N TYR A 37 -8.82 -15.63 -18.29
CA TYR A 37 -8.61 -15.72 -16.84
C TYR A 37 -7.30 -16.44 -16.50
N PRO A 38 -6.16 -15.79 -16.71
CA PRO A 38 -4.85 -16.43 -16.47
C PRO A 38 -4.45 -16.51 -15.00
N ILE A 39 -5.14 -15.79 -14.11
CA ILE A 39 -4.76 -15.69 -12.69
C ILE A 39 -5.63 -16.61 -11.85
N ILE A 40 -4.99 -17.37 -10.96
CA ILE A 40 -5.67 -18.15 -9.91
C ILE A 40 -5.28 -17.57 -8.57
N ALA A 41 -6.26 -17.28 -7.72
CA ALA A 41 -6.02 -16.76 -6.39
C ALA A 41 -6.91 -17.45 -5.35
N LEU A 42 -6.45 -17.42 -4.11
CA LEU A 42 -7.20 -17.89 -2.95
C LEU A 42 -7.57 -16.68 -2.09
N ILE A 43 -8.86 -16.56 -1.81
CA ILE A 43 -9.42 -15.44 -1.05
C ILE A 43 -9.87 -15.94 0.32
N LYS A 44 -9.40 -15.31 1.38
CA LYS A 44 -9.83 -15.64 2.74
C LYS A 44 -11.29 -15.24 2.94
N ASP A 45 -12.11 -16.19 3.36
CA ASP A 45 -13.51 -15.90 3.73
C ASP A 45 -13.59 -15.63 5.23
N ASP A 46 -14.09 -14.45 5.60
CA ASP A 46 -14.21 -14.04 7.01
C ASP A 46 -15.21 -14.90 7.80
N LYS A 47 -16.17 -15.52 7.11
CA LYS A 47 -17.21 -16.35 7.74
C LYS A 47 -16.85 -17.81 7.83
N ARG A 48 -15.80 -18.24 7.13
CA ARG A 48 -15.36 -19.63 7.06
C ARG A 48 -13.86 -19.70 7.34
N GLU A 49 -13.42 -20.79 7.92
CA GLU A 49 -11.99 -21.04 8.12
C GLU A 49 -11.30 -21.54 6.84
N SER A 50 -11.94 -21.36 5.69
CA SER A 50 -11.44 -21.82 4.41
C SER A 50 -11.21 -20.68 3.44
N GLU A 51 -10.36 -20.94 2.45
CA GLU A 51 -10.12 -20.01 1.35
C GLU A 51 -10.99 -20.40 0.15
N ILE A 52 -11.43 -19.41 -0.62
CA ILE A 52 -12.19 -19.59 -1.85
C ILE A 52 -11.23 -19.45 -3.03
N LEU A 53 -11.28 -20.39 -3.97
CA LEU A 53 -10.51 -20.30 -5.22
C LEU A 53 -11.26 -19.46 -6.24
N VAL A 54 -10.63 -18.44 -6.77
CA VAL A 54 -11.20 -17.55 -7.77
C VAL A 54 -10.21 -17.37 -8.90
N THR A 55 -10.69 -17.36 -10.16
CA THR A 55 -9.88 -17.03 -11.32
C THR A 55 -10.16 -15.60 -11.77
N TYR A 56 -9.13 -14.93 -12.29
CA TYR A 56 -9.17 -13.50 -12.59
C TYR A 56 -8.60 -13.18 -13.96
N THR A 57 -9.09 -12.09 -14.53
CA THR A 57 -8.47 -11.46 -15.70
C THR A 57 -7.15 -10.78 -15.32
N LYS A 58 -6.40 -10.34 -16.31
CA LYS A 58 -5.15 -9.57 -16.10
C LYS A 58 -5.38 -8.28 -15.30
N ASP A 59 -6.59 -7.75 -15.33
CA ASP A 59 -6.96 -6.54 -14.61
C ASP A 59 -7.58 -6.82 -13.24
N GLY A 60 -7.61 -8.08 -12.83
CA GLY A 60 -8.12 -8.48 -11.52
C GLY A 60 -9.64 -8.58 -11.43
N ILE A 61 -10.32 -8.80 -12.56
CA ILE A 61 -11.78 -8.99 -12.59
C ILE A 61 -12.10 -10.49 -12.42
N PRO A 62 -12.98 -10.86 -11.46
CA PRO A 62 -13.29 -12.27 -11.20
C PRO A 62 -14.18 -12.88 -12.28
N ALA A 63 -13.99 -14.20 -12.50
CA ALA A 63 -14.73 -14.95 -13.53
C ALA A 63 -16.19 -15.23 -13.16
N GLU A 64 -16.43 -15.78 -11.97
CA GLU A 64 -17.75 -16.30 -11.58
C GLU A 64 -18.31 -15.68 -10.29
N TYR A 65 -17.60 -14.67 -9.75
CA TYR A 65 -17.97 -14.04 -8.49
C TYR A 65 -18.34 -12.59 -8.71
N ASN A 66 -19.03 -12.00 -7.73
CA ASN A 66 -19.47 -10.64 -7.80
C ASN A 66 -18.27 -9.67 -7.79
N GLU A 67 -18.15 -8.87 -8.84
CA GLU A 67 -17.07 -7.88 -9.00
C GLU A 67 -17.03 -6.87 -7.84
N ALA A 68 -18.19 -6.53 -7.28
CA ALA A 68 -18.27 -5.57 -6.17
C ALA A 68 -17.53 -6.07 -4.93
N TYR A 69 -17.36 -7.38 -4.77
CA TYR A 69 -16.73 -7.97 -3.59
C TYR A 69 -15.35 -8.56 -3.87
N TYR A 70 -15.13 -9.10 -5.06
CA TYR A 70 -13.96 -9.94 -5.35
C TYR A 70 -12.93 -9.32 -6.28
N THR A 71 -13.20 -8.17 -6.91
CA THR A 71 -12.22 -7.48 -7.76
C THR A 71 -10.94 -7.20 -6.96
N LEU A 72 -9.79 -7.45 -7.60
CA LEU A 72 -8.49 -7.28 -6.97
C LEU A 72 -8.00 -5.82 -7.00
N PHE A 73 -7.32 -5.43 -5.93
CA PHE A 73 -6.67 -4.12 -5.79
C PHE A 73 -5.31 -4.29 -5.12
N PHE A 74 -4.42 -3.36 -5.36
CA PHE A 74 -3.23 -3.21 -4.53
C PHE A 74 -3.62 -2.48 -3.25
N ALA A 75 -3.23 -3.03 -2.10
CA ALA A 75 -3.48 -2.39 -0.82
C ALA A 75 -2.68 -1.11 -0.69
N LEU A 76 -3.19 -0.16 0.06
CA LEU A 76 -2.44 1.04 0.42
C LEU A 76 -1.31 0.65 1.36
N GLU A 77 -0.12 1.17 1.07
CA GLU A 77 1.05 0.97 1.91
C GLU A 77 1.19 2.14 2.89
N LYS A 78 1.53 1.82 4.14
CA LYS A 78 1.90 2.85 5.10
C LYS A 78 3.27 3.40 4.76
N LYS A 79 3.34 4.71 4.60
CA LYS A 79 4.58 5.45 4.40
C LYS A 79 4.81 6.33 5.62
N SER A 80 6.06 6.57 5.93
CA SER A 80 6.44 7.47 7.02
C SER A 80 7.67 8.28 6.65
N ALA A 81 7.78 9.45 7.27
CA ALA A 81 8.95 10.29 7.15
C ALA A 81 9.07 11.15 8.42
N TRP A 82 10.15 11.86 8.55
CA TRP A 82 10.42 12.75 9.68
C TRP A 82 10.55 14.18 9.19
N ILE A 83 9.98 15.11 9.94
CA ILE A 83 10.09 16.54 9.65
C ILE A 83 10.53 17.28 10.90
N ASN A 84 11.17 18.42 10.70
CA ASN A 84 11.55 19.32 11.77
C ASN A 84 10.54 20.46 11.89
N LEU A 85 10.19 20.80 13.12
CA LEU A 85 9.36 21.96 13.42
C LEU A 85 10.24 23.10 13.95
N TYR A 86 9.96 24.30 13.47
CA TYR A 86 10.67 25.52 13.84
C TYR A 86 9.67 26.56 14.33
N LYS A 87 10.13 27.41 15.23
CA LYS A 87 9.33 28.54 15.72
C LYS A 87 10.07 29.85 15.43
N MET A 88 9.42 30.73 14.68
CA MET A 88 9.91 32.04 14.35
C MET A 88 8.79 33.05 14.51
N ASN A 89 9.03 34.12 15.27
CA ASN A 89 8.05 35.19 15.52
C ASN A 89 6.70 34.67 16.00
N SER A 90 6.73 33.71 16.95
CA SER A 90 5.54 33.03 17.51
C SER A 90 4.76 32.15 16.53
N ILE A 91 5.29 31.91 15.34
CA ILE A 91 4.69 31.03 14.33
C ILE A 91 5.48 29.73 14.30
N ILE A 92 4.76 28.60 14.46
CA ILE A 92 5.33 27.27 14.33
C ILE A 92 5.07 26.79 12.90
N SER A 93 6.13 26.38 12.21
CA SER A 93 6.04 25.88 10.84
C SER A 93 6.96 24.69 10.61
N PRO A 94 6.60 23.78 9.69
CA PRO A 94 7.48 22.69 9.32
C PRO A 94 8.63 23.20 8.45
N GLY A 95 9.78 22.53 8.55
CA GLY A 95 10.87 22.75 7.62
C GLY A 95 10.51 22.31 6.21
N PRO A 96 11.26 22.74 5.20
CA PRO A 96 10.93 22.48 3.79
C PRO A 96 11.28 21.06 3.33
N ARG A 97 11.90 20.27 4.16
CA ARG A 97 12.35 18.92 3.80
C ARG A 97 11.76 17.85 4.69
N VAL A 98 11.60 16.65 4.10
CA VAL A 98 11.28 15.43 4.82
C VAL A 98 12.51 14.52 4.82
N TYR A 99 12.64 13.72 5.88
CA TYR A 99 13.80 12.85 6.08
C TYR A 99 13.33 11.42 6.32
N ASP A 100 14.13 10.46 5.88
CA ASP A 100 13.78 9.04 6.00
C ASP A 100 13.93 8.55 7.45
N THR A 101 14.84 9.14 8.22
CA THR A 101 15.08 8.75 9.61
C THR A 101 15.05 9.96 10.54
N LYS A 102 14.76 9.68 11.81
CA LYS A 102 14.78 10.69 12.86
C LYS A 102 16.17 11.31 13.02
N GLU A 103 17.20 10.49 12.94
CA GLU A 103 18.59 10.90 13.08
C GLU A 103 19.01 11.88 11.98
N GLU A 104 18.61 11.62 10.75
CA GLU A 104 18.87 12.53 9.63
C GLU A 104 18.18 13.87 9.83
N ALA A 105 16.92 13.85 10.29
CA ALA A 105 16.17 15.07 10.56
C ALA A 105 16.81 15.90 11.67
N GLU A 106 17.14 15.28 12.79
CA GLU A 106 17.77 15.95 13.93
C GLU A 106 19.14 16.51 13.56
N SER A 107 19.92 15.77 12.78
CA SER A 107 21.23 16.22 12.31
C SER A 107 21.12 17.45 11.41
N ALA A 108 20.10 17.48 10.54
CA ALA A 108 19.85 18.63 9.66
C ALA A 108 19.39 19.87 10.42
N ALA A 109 18.69 19.70 11.55
CA ALA A 109 18.26 20.80 12.39
C ALA A 109 19.48 21.47 13.07
N GLY A 110 20.48 20.67 13.46
CA GLY A 110 21.69 21.17 14.11
C GLY A 110 21.41 21.94 15.37
N ASP A 111 22.19 23.01 15.59
CA ASP A 111 22.09 23.85 16.79
C ASP A 111 21.24 25.11 16.55
N LYS A 112 20.32 25.10 15.62
CA LYS A 112 19.47 26.25 15.32
C LYS A 112 18.57 26.58 16.51
N SER A 113 18.64 27.83 16.97
CA SER A 113 17.91 28.31 18.16
C SER A 113 16.39 28.28 17.98
N TYR A 114 15.89 28.32 16.75
CA TYR A 114 14.47 28.30 16.43
C TYR A 114 13.90 26.88 16.22
N TYR A 115 14.75 25.87 16.30
CA TYR A 115 14.32 24.47 16.22
C TYR A 115 13.54 24.08 17.48
N ILE A 116 12.38 23.42 17.29
CA ILE A 116 11.53 22.99 18.39
C ILE A 116 11.61 21.47 18.57
N SER A 117 11.30 20.74 17.52
CA SER A 117 11.14 19.28 17.62
C SER A 117 11.19 18.62 16.26
N THR A 118 11.51 17.34 16.28
CA THR A 118 11.41 16.45 15.11
C THR A 118 10.24 15.51 15.34
N ILE A 119 9.31 15.47 14.39
CA ILE A 119 8.11 14.64 14.48
C ILE A 119 8.03 13.66 13.31
N LYS A 120 7.40 12.52 13.59
CA LYS A 120 7.11 11.51 12.57
C LYS A 120 5.77 11.82 11.93
N ILE A 121 5.74 11.78 10.60
CA ILE A 121 4.50 11.87 9.83
C ILE A 121 4.23 10.53 9.15
N GLU A 122 2.97 10.16 9.06
CA GLU A 122 2.55 8.91 8.43
C GLU A 122 1.40 9.19 7.47
N TRP A 123 1.38 8.45 6.38
CA TRP A 123 0.29 8.51 5.39
C TRP A 123 0.18 7.17 4.67
N GLU A 124 -0.90 7.00 3.91
CA GLU A 124 -1.12 5.81 3.10
C GLU A 124 -1.21 6.18 1.62
N GLU A 125 -0.51 5.39 0.78
CA GLU A 125 -0.56 5.54 -0.67
C GLU A 125 -0.36 4.22 -1.41
#